data_f6d508fbc96d19308bff7d103fbebeb0
#
_entry.id   f6d508fbc96d19308bff7d103fbebeb0
#
_cell.length_a   1.000
_cell.length_b   1.000
_cell.length_c   1.000
_cell.angle_alpha   90.00
_cell.angle_beta   90.00
_cell.angle_gamma   90.00
#
_symmetry.space_group_name_H-M   'P 1'
#
loop_
_entity.id
_entity.type
_entity.pdbx_description
1 polymer ?
#
loop_
_entity_poly.entity_id
_entity_poly.type
_entity_poly.pdbx_seq_one_letter_code
_entity_poly.pdbx_strand_id
1 'polypeptide(L)'
;MSYRATLDVPIATVRTISGRLTAHRHTHDAQPHQRAATTWGQAVVVLRWLKDGTDVRALARDSAVSQATAYRYLHETLEVIAQRSPDIADVLNRLRRRGEPFVCLDGTLVRIDRVAARTQAGNHLWYSGKHKAFGGNVQVLTDHTGLPVWTAPVEPGSPHDITAAQAHALPALYRAASLGLPTVADKGYTGAGIGIKVPDKNPDPDPDTRWRNELITCMRALAERANAPIKHFKPLRHVTLSPTAITTIIAAALVTLTHHKDPW
;
A
#
# COMPACT_ATOMS: atom_id res chain seq x y z
N MET A 1 25.53 26.82 -9.06
CA MET A 1 25.00 26.58 -7.69
C MET A 1 24.79 25.08 -7.50
N SER A 2 25.41 24.49 -6.48
CA SER A 2 25.19 23.07 -6.11
C SER A 2 24.03 23.00 -5.13
N TYR A 3 22.91 22.42 -5.53
CA TYR A 3 21.76 22.16 -4.65
C TYR A 3 21.89 20.78 -4.03
N ARG A 4 21.93 20.70 -2.69
CA ARG A 4 21.87 19.43 -1.96
C ARG A 4 20.43 19.17 -1.55
N ALA A 5 19.77 18.22 -2.21
CA ALA A 5 18.48 17.72 -1.76
C ALA A 5 18.67 16.74 -0.60
N THR A 6 17.97 16.96 0.51
CA THR A 6 17.93 16.02 1.63
C THR A 6 16.84 14.98 1.36
N LEU A 7 17.19 13.70 1.40
CA LEU A 7 16.24 12.59 1.32
C LEU A 7 15.89 12.16 2.75
N ASP A 8 14.62 12.32 3.14
CA ASP A 8 14.09 11.89 4.45
C ASP A 8 13.83 10.38 4.46
N VAL A 9 14.93 9.62 4.28
CA VAL A 9 14.96 8.15 4.34
C VAL A 9 16.31 7.74 4.94
N PRO A 10 16.35 6.82 5.93
CA PRO A 10 17.61 6.35 6.50
C PRO A 10 18.54 5.77 5.45
N ILE A 11 19.83 6.03 5.63
CA ILE A 11 20.88 5.53 4.74
C ILE A 11 20.88 3.99 4.64
N ALA A 12 20.47 3.31 5.71
CA ALA A 12 20.32 1.86 5.72
C ALA A 12 19.31 1.37 4.68
N THR A 13 18.18 2.07 4.51
CA THR A 13 17.17 1.75 3.48
C THR A 13 17.74 1.92 2.07
N VAL A 14 18.45 3.02 1.81
CA VAL A 14 19.11 3.23 0.51
C VAL A 14 20.09 2.10 0.23
N ARG A 15 20.90 1.71 1.23
CA ARG A 15 21.89 0.62 1.12
C ARG A 15 21.19 -0.72 0.81
N THR A 16 20.12 -1.05 1.51
CA THR A 16 19.36 -2.29 1.29
C THR A 16 18.77 -2.32 -0.11
N ILE A 17 18.13 -1.25 -0.57
CA ILE A 17 17.55 -1.18 -1.93
C ILE A 17 18.65 -1.25 -2.98
N SER A 18 19.77 -0.55 -2.80
CA SER A 18 20.93 -0.62 -3.70
C SER A 18 21.50 -2.04 -3.80
N GLY A 19 21.62 -2.75 -2.67
CA GLY A 19 22.06 -4.14 -2.65
C GLY A 19 21.09 -5.08 -3.39
N ARG A 20 19.78 -4.89 -3.23
CA ARG A 20 18.77 -5.66 -3.96
C ARG A 20 18.81 -5.39 -5.47
N LEU A 21 19.00 -4.15 -5.87
CA LEU A 21 19.18 -3.78 -7.28
C LEU A 21 20.46 -4.42 -7.85
N THR A 22 21.52 -4.50 -7.07
CA THR A 22 22.76 -5.19 -7.49
C THR A 22 22.48 -6.68 -7.72
N ALA A 23 21.81 -7.36 -6.78
CA ALA A 23 21.43 -8.76 -6.94
C ALA A 23 20.52 -8.96 -8.17
N HIS A 24 19.51 -8.09 -8.34
CA HIS A 24 18.62 -8.12 -9.51
C HIS A 24 19.36 -7.95 -10.83
N ARG A 25 20.35 -7.03 -10.90
CA ARG A 25 21.18 -6.87 -12.10
C ARG A 25 22.02 -8.10 -12.39
N HIS A 26 22.55 -8.75 -11.37
CA HIS A 26 23.32 -10.01 -11.54
C HIS A 26 22.44 -11.15 -12.08
N THR A 27 21.22 -11.31 -11.60
CA THR A 27 20.30 -12.35 -12.10
C THR A 27 19.86 -12.12 -13.55
N HIS A 28 19.99 -10.89 -14.08
CA HIS A 28 19.65 -10.52 -15.46
C HIS A 28 20.87 -10.24 -16.32
N ASP A 29 22.08 -10.68 -15.91
CA ASP A 29 23.36 -10.50 -16.63
C ASP A 29 23.64 -9.06 -17.09
N ALA A 30 23.09 -8.07 -16.36
CA ALA A 30 23.21 -6.67 -16.71
C ALA A 30 24.61 -6.13 -16.32
N GLN A 31 25.41 -5.84 -17.34
CA GLN A 31 26.77 -5.32 -17.11
C GLN A 31 26.75 -3.86 -16.63
N PRO A 32 27.68 -3.46 -15.73
CA PRO A 32 27.74 -2.09 -15.19
C PRO A 32 27.84 -1.01 -16.28
N HIS A 33 28.59 -1.24 -17.35
CA HIS A 33 28.76 -0.29 -18.46
C HIS A 33 27.49 -0.08 -19.31
N GLN A 34 26.50 -0.98 -19.20
CA GLN A 34 25.20 -0.86 -19.88
C GLN A 34 24.21 0.01 -19.10
N ARG A 35 24.59 0.49 -17.93
CA ARG A 35 23.74 1.25 -17.03
C ARG A 35 24.26 2.67 -16.83
N ALA A 36 23.38 3.66 -17.08
CA ALA A 36 23.74 5.07 -16.95
C ALA A 36 23.97 5.54 -15.50
N ALA A 37 23.49 4.78 -14.51
CA ALA A 37 23.69 5.08 -13.09
C ALA A 37 24.04 3.83 -12.29
N THR A 38 24.75 4.03 -11.18
CA THR A 38 24.99 2.99 -10.16
C THR A 38 23.66 2.56 -9.51
N THR A 39 23.65 1.38 -8.88
CA THR A 39 22.48 0.91 -8.11
C THR A 39 22.15 1.85 -6.95
N TRP A 40 23.14 2.49 -6.35
CA TRP A 40 22.96 3.54 -5.36
C TRP A 40 22.25 4.76 -5.93
N GLY A 41 22.73 5.31 -7.04
CA GLY A 41 22.12 6.45 -7.72
C GLY A 41 20.68 6.15 -8.13
N GLN A 42 20.42 4.97 -8.68
CA GLN A 42 19.08 4.51 -9.01
C GLN A 42 18.16 4.43 -7.78
N ALA A 43 18.63 3.87 -6.66
CA ALA A 43 17.88 3.79 -5.41
C ALA A 43 17.51 5.19 -4.89
N VAL A 44 18.45 6.14 -4.89
CA VAL A 44 18.20 7.53 -4.46
C VAL A 44 17.15 8.22 -5.34
N VAL A 45 17.25 8.08 -6.66
CA VAL A 45 16.28 8.66 -7.62
C VAL A 45 14.87 8.16 -7.31
N VAL A 46 14.70 6.86 -7.13
CA VAL A 46 13.37 6.26 -6.93
C VAL A 46 12.82 6.54 -5.53
N LEU A 47 13.65 6.55 -4.50
CA LEU A 47 13.22 6.93 -3.17
C LEU A 47 12.81 8.41 -3.08
N ARG A 48 13.48 9.33 -3.80
CA ARG A 48 13.04 10.72 -3.93
C ARG A 48 11.66 10.82 -4.60
N TRP A 49 11.44 10.05 -5.67
CA TRP A 49 10.12 9.98 -6.28
C TRP A 49 9.09 9.40 -5.31
N LEU A 50 9.36 8.25 -4.73
CA LEU A 50 8.43 7.52 -3.86
C LEU A 50 8.07 8.34 -2.61
N LYS A 51 9.06 9.01 -1.99
CA LYS A 51 8.84 9.80 -0.77
C LYS A 51 8.24 11.18 -1.06
N ASP A 52 8.86 11.90 -2.00
CA ASP A 52 8.58 13.33 -2.20
C ASP A 52 7.69 13.62 -3.40
N GLY A 53 7.38 12.63 -4.25
CA GLY A 53 6.65 12.82 -5.48
C GLY A 53 7.38 13.73 -6.48
N THR A 54 8.72 13.78 -6.39
CA THR A 54 9.53 14.61 -7.29
C THR A 54 9.30 14.19 -8.74
N ASP A 55 9.06 15.16 -9.61
CA ASP A 55 8.82 14.92 -11.03
C ASP A 55 9.96 14.11 -11.67
N VAL A 56 9.61 13.10 -12.49
CA VAL A 56 10.60 12.18 -13.09
C VAL A 56 11.54 12.90 -14.04
N ARG A 57 11.09 13.98 -14.73
CA ARG A 57 11.96 14.77 -15.61
C ARG A 57 12.99 15.57 -14.81
N ALA A 58 12.59 16.09 -13.65
CA ALA A 58 13.52 16.75 -12.74
C ALA A 58 14.55 15.75 -12.21
N LEU A 59 14.12 14.57 -11.77
CA LEU A 59 15.00 13.49 -11.30
C LEU A 59 15.99 13.03 -12.39
N ALA A 60 15.54 12.94 -13.64
CA ALA A 60 16.38 12.59 -14.77
C ALA A 60 17.51 13.62 -14.97
N ARG A 61 17.16 14.93 -14.96
CA ARG A 61 18.17 16.02 -15.04
C ARG A 61 19.15 15.99 -13.87
N ASP A 62 18.64 15.86 -12.65
CA ASP A 62 19.48 15.84 -11.43
C ASP A 62 20.48 14.66 -11.43
N SER A 63 20.13 13.57 -12.09
CA SER A 63 20.91 12.33 -12.13
C SER A 63 21.69 12.14 -13.43
N ALA A 64 21.66 13.14 -14.31
CA ALA A 64 22.32 13.11 -15.62
C ALA A 64 21.95 11.88 -16.48
N VAL A 65 20.68 11.44 -16.43
CA VAL A 65 20.14 10.35 -17.26
C VAL A 65 19.02 10.85 -18.16
N SER A 66 18.72 10.12 -19.24
CA SER A 66 17.57 10.44 -20.05
C SER A 66 16.26 10.21 -19.30
N GLN A 67 15.19 10.91 -19.67
CA GLN A 67 13.86 10.71 -19.08
C GLN A 67 13.38 9.26 -19.24
N ALA A 68 13.60 8.64 -20.39
CA ALA A 68 13.26 7.24 -20.64
C ALA A 68 14.01 6.30 -19.67
N THR A 69 15.30 6.57 -19.42
CA THR A 69 16.10 5.82 -18.44
C THR A 69 15.58 6.01 -17.02
N ALA A 70 15.17 7.24 -16.65
CA ALA A 70 14.61 7.51 -15.32
C ALA A 70 13.28 6.74 -15.10
N TYR A 71 12.37 6.71 -16.08
CA TYR A 71 11.16 5.90 -15.99
C TYR A 71 11.45 4.40 -15.88
N ARG A 72 12.39 3.88 -16.68
CA ARG A 72 12.82 2.49 -16.60
C ARG A 72 13.38 2.14 -15.21
N TYR A 73 14.23 3.02 -14.65
CA TYR A 73 14.75 2.86 -13.29
C TYR A 73 13.65 2.92 -12.22
N LEU A 74 12.66 3.79 -12.42
CA LEU A 74 11.50 3.89 -11.53
C LEU A 74 10.75 2.56 -11.48
N HIS A 75 10.35 2.02 -12.63
CA HIS A 75 9.60 0.76 -12.70
C HIS A 75 10.41 -0.41 -12.14
N GLU A 76 11.66 -0.60 -12.62
CA GLU A 76 12.56 -1.65 -12.15
C GLU A 76 12.74 -1.61 -10.61
N THR A 77 12.99 -0.45 -10.05
CA THR A 77 13.22 -0.33 -8.60
C THR A 77 11.95 -0.57 -7.79
N LEU A 78 10.82 -0.04 -8.23
CA LEU A 78 9.53 -0.28 -7.56
C LEU A 78 9.19 -1.78 -7.55
N GLU A 79 9.42 -2.49 -8.65
CA GLU A 79 9.23 -3.94 -8.73
C GLU A 79 10.16 -4.70 -7.80
N VAL A 80 11.46 -4.36 -7.78
CA VAL A 80 12.45 -4.98 -6.89
C VAL A 80 12.11 -4.78 -5.41
N ILE A 81 11.58 -3.62 -5.05
CA ILE A 81 11.12 -3.37 -3.68
C ILE A 81 9.83 -4.15 -3.41
N ALA A 82 8.84 -4.07 -4.30
CA ALA A 82 7.52 -4.67 -4.15
C ALA A 82 7.55 -6.22 -4.05
N GLN A 83 8.54 -6.87 -4.68
CA GLN A 83 8.78 -8.31 -4.53
C GLN A 83 9.01 -8.76 -3.08
N ARG A 84 9.29 -7.84 -2.18
CA ARG A 84 9.44 -8.10 -0.73
C ARG A 84 8.17 -7.78 0.06
N SER A 85 7.08 -7.45 -0.63
CA SER A 85 5.79 -7.30 0.05
C SER A 85 5.39 -8.65 0.66
N PRO A 86 5.03 -8.68 1.95
CA PRO A 86 4.71 -9.94 2.61
C PRO A 86 3.38 -10.51 2.11
N ASP A 87 3.28 -11.84 2.10
CA ASP A 87 2.01 -12.53 1.92
C ASP A 87 1.08 -12.32 3.13
N ILE A 88 -0.23 -12.23 2.89
CA ILE A 88 -1.22 -11.98 3.94
C ILE A 88 -1.25 -13.10 4.99
N ALA A 89 -1.11 -14.37 4.58
CA ALA A 89 -1.14 -15.49 5.51
C ALA A 89 0.09 -15.49 6.42
N ASP A 90 1.25 -15.13 5.89
CA ASP A 90 2.49 -15.01 6.66
C ASP A 90 2.40 -13.87 7.67
N VAL A 91 1.85 -12.72 7.28
CA VAL A 91 1.60 -11.58 8.16
C VAL A 91 0.69 -12.00 9.31
N LEU A 92 -0.47 -12.57 9.00
CA LEU A 92 -1.45 -12.97 10.00
C LEU A 92 -0.90 -14.03 10.96
N ASN A 93 -0.14 -15.02 10.46
CA ASN A 93 0.53 -16.01 11.28
C ASN A 93 1.56 -15.39 12.22
N ARG A 94 2.35 -14.42 11.75
CA ARG A 94 3.32 -13.69 12.56
C ARG A 94 2.63 -12.90 13.66
N LEU A 95 1.58 -12.13 13.34
CA LEU A 95 0.82 -11.33 14.31
C LEU A 95 0.17 -12.22 15.37
N ARG A 96 -0.44 -13.33 14.98
CA ARG A 96 -1.01 -14.30 15.90
C ARG A 96 0.03 -14.87 16.88
N ARG A 97 1.24 -15.23 16.38
CA ARG A 97 2.33 -15.72 17.25
C ARG A 97 2.84 -14.66 18.23
N ARG A 98 2.73 -13.39 17.90
CA ARG A 98 3.05 -12.25 18.78
C ARG A 98 1.96 -11.96 19.80
N GLY A 99 0.81 -12.65 19.74
CA GLY A 99 -0.32 -12.42 20.63
C GLY A 99 -1.10 -11.14 20.34
N GLU A 100 -1.11 -10.70 19.07
CA GLU A 100 -1.90 -9.53 18.67
C GLU A 100 -3.38 -9.74 18.98
N PRO A 101 -4.04 -8.76 19.63
CA PRO A 101 -5.43 -8.92 20.05
C PRO A 101 -6.42 -8.86 18.89
N PHE A 102 -6.12 -8.12 17.85
CA PHE A 102 -6.92 -7.97 16.61
C PHE A 102 -6.10 -7.33 15.51
N VAL A 103 -6.63 -7.38 14.30
CA VAL A 103 -6.16 -6.60 13.16
C VAL A 103 -7.30 -5.72 12.63
N CYS A 104 -6.96 -4.61 11.96
CA CYS A 104 -7.96 -3.76 11.32
C CYS A 104 -7.84 -3.87 9.81
N LEU A 105 -9.01 -4.02 9.14
CA LEU A 105 -9.13 -3.97 7.68
C LEU A 105 -9.83 -2.68 7.28
N ASP A 106 -9.23 -1.94 6.35
CA ASP A 106 -9.81 -0.73 5.79
C ASP A 106 -9.52 -0.62 4.29
N GLY A 107 -10.49 -0.06 3.54
CA GLY A 107 -10.34 0.24 2.11
C GLY A 107 -9.93 1.68 1.90
N THR A 108 -8.88 1.90 1.14
CA THR A 108 -8.45 3.26 0.77
C THR A 108 -8.51 3.48 -0.73
N LEU A 109 -9.02 4.65 -1.14
CA LEU A 109 -8.99 5.07 -2.54
C LEU A 109 -7.70 5.82 -2.84
N VAL A 110 -6.89 5.27 -3.73
CA VAL A 110 -5.72 5.95 -4.32
C VAL A 110 -6.19 6.67 -5.59
N ARG A 111 -6.14 8.00 -5.59
CA ARG A 111 -6.62 8.82 -6.70
C ARG A 111 -5.78 8.64 -7.96
N ILE A 112 -6.44 8.70 -9.10
CA ILE A 112 -5.83 8.67 -10.44
C ILE A 112 -6.49 9.70 -11.34
N ASP A 113 -5.91 9.95 -12.51
CA ASP A 113 -6.56 10.69 -13.58
C ASP A 113 -7.77 9.90 -14.13
N ARG A 114 -8.61 10.60 -14.90
CA ARG A 114 -9.77 9.98 -15.52
C ARG A 114 -9.34 8.91 -16.53
N VAL A 115 -9.91 7.72 -16.37
CA VAL A 115 -9.69 6.57 -17.26
C VAL A 115 -10.97 6.25 -18.01
N ALA A 116 -10.86 5.99 -19.30
CA ALA A 116 -12.01 5.72 -20.18
C ALA A 116 -12.63 4.34 -20.00
N ALA A 117 -11.94 3.41 -19.30
CA ALA A 117 -12.41 2.04 -19.09
C ALA A 117 -13.81 2.00 -18.42
N ARG A 118 -14.68 1.11 -18.92
CA ARG A 118 -16.06 0.99 -18.48
C ARG A 118 -16.37 -0.42 -18.01
N THR A 119 -17.35 -0.53 -17.13
CA THR A 119 -17.98 -1.80 -16.73
C THR A 119 -18.88 -2.31 -17.84
N GLN A 120 -19.35 -3.55 -17.74
CA GLN A 120 -20.37 -4.10 -18.67
C GLN A 120 -21.67 -3.27 -18.67
N ALA A 121 -22.03 -2.66 -17.55
CA ALA A 121 -23.18 -1.76 -17.43
C ALA A 121 -22.91 -0.32 -17.95
N GLY A 122 -21.75 -0.05 -18.57
CA GLY A 122 -21.44 1.25 -19.16
C GLY A 122 -20.88 2.29 -18.18
N ASN A 123 -20.81 2.01 -16.87
CA ASN A 123 -20.27 2.92 -15.86
C ASN A 123 -18.75 3.00 -15.94
N HIS A 124 -18.16 4.10 -15.47
CA HIS A 124 -16.71 4.21 -15.37
C HIS A 124 -16.14 3.22 -14.35
N LEU A 125 -15.29 2.30 -14.81
CA LEU A 125 -14.71 1.21 -14.03
C LEU A 125 -13.91 1.73 -12.82
N TRP A 126 -13.14 2.80 -13.01
CA TRP A 126 -12.27 3.38 -11.98
C TRP A 126 -12.90 4.52 -11.17
N TYR A 127 -14.19 4.81 -11.36
CA TYR A 127 -14.88 5.88 -10.65
C TYR A 127 -15.56 5.37 -9.38
N SER A 128 -15.14 5.87 -8.24
CA SER A 128 -15.78 5.58 -6.95
C SER A 128 -16.93 6.54 -6.68
N GLY A 129 -18.17 6.00 -6.65
CA GLY A 129 -19.35 6.77 -6.26
C GLY A 129 -19.31 7.24 -4.80
N LYS A 130 -18.70 6.46 -3.90
CA LYS A 130 -18.50 6.80 -2.48
C LYS A 130 -17.61 8.04 -2.33
N HIS A 131 -16.50 8.09 -3.06
CA HIS A 131 -15.49 9.15 -2.96
C HIS A 131 -15.65 10.25 -4.01
N LYS A 132 -16.59 10.09 -4.97
CA LYS A 132 -16.83 11.02 -6.09
C LYS A 132 -15.55 11.36 -6.85
N ALA A 133 -14.68 10.36 -7.06
CA ALA A 133 -13.37 10.51 -7.68
C ALA A 133 -12.96 9.26 -8.45
N PHE A 134 -12.09 9.44 -9.46
CA PHE A 134 -11.39 8.33 -10.09
C PHE A 134 -10.28 7.84 -9.16
N GLY A 135 -10.16 6.53 -9.02
CA GLY A 135 -9.14 5.92 -8.17
C GLY A 135 -9.19 4.40 -8.18
N GLY A 136 -8.14 3.82 -7.63
CA GLY A 136 -8.07 2.40 -7.32
C GLY A 136 -8.37 2.15 -5.85
N ASN A 137 -9.16 1.12 -5.57
CA ASN A 137 -9.45 0.64 -4.23
C ASN A 137 -8.34 -0.33 -3.78
N VAL A 138 -7.71 -0.04 -2.66
CA VAL A 138 -6.71 -0.92 -2.06
C VAL A 138 -7.14 -1.25 -0.64
N GLN A 139 -7.17 -2.54 -0.33
CA GLN A 139 -7.40 -3.02 1.03
C GLN A 139 -6.09 -2.94 1.82
N VAL A 140 -6.13 -2.35 3.00
CA VAL A 140 -4.98 -2.19 3.90
C VAL A 140 -5.28 -2.93 5.20
N LEU A 141 -4.38 -3.81 5.62
CA LEU A 141 -4.43 -4.46 6.91
C LEU A 141 -3.44 -3.77 7.85
N THR A 142 -3.90 -3.46 9.06
CA THR A 142 -3.06 -2.88 10.10
C THR A 142 -3.04 -3.75 11.35
N ASP A 143 -1.99 -3.67 12.14
CA ASP A 143 -1.97 -4.21 13.48
C ASP A 143 -2.83 -3.37 14.45
N HIS A 144 -2.93 -3.79 15.71
CA HIS A 144 -3.69 -3.10 16.74
C HIS A 144 -3.16 -1.69 17.06
N THR A 145 -1.90 -1.40 16.76
CA THR A 145 -1.30 -0.06 16.95
C THR A 145 -1.59 0.88 15.79
N GLY A 146 -2.14 0.33 14.70
CA GLY A 146 -2.40 1.06 13.49
C GLY A 146 -1.25 1.04 12.49
N LEU A 147 -0.20 0.24 12.67
CA LEU A 147 0.86 0.10 11.68
C LEU A 147 0.35 -0.71 10.48
N PRO A 148 0.44 -0.21 9.25
CA PRO A 148 0.16 -1.00 8.06
C PRO A 148 1.12 -2.18 7.97
N VAL A 149 0.58 -3.39 7.85
CA VAL A 149 1.34 -4.64 7.80
C VAL A 149 1.16 -5.40 6.50
N TRP A 150 0.10 -5.09 5.74
CA TRP A 150 -0.17 -5.68 4.44
C TRP A 150 -1.08 -4.77 3.59
N THR A 151 -0.93 -4.86 2.27
CA THR A 151 -1.79 -4.19 1.29
C THR A 151 -2.18 -5.17 0.17
N ALA A 152 -3.43 -5.11 -0.26
CA ALA A 152 -3.91 -5.88 -1.40
C ALA A 152 -3.41 -5.32 -2.73
N PRO A 153 -3.45 -6.13 -3.80
CA PRO A 153 -3.48 -5.61 -5.16
C PRO A 153 -4.61 -4.59 -5.34
N VAL A 154 -4.40 -3.63 -6.24
CA VAL A 154 -5.40 -2.61 -6.54
C VAL A 154 -6.60 -3.23 -7.27
N GLU A 155 -7.79 -2.88 -6.81
CA GLU A 155 -9.04 -3.10 -7.54
C GLU A 155 -9.57 -1.78 -8.12
N PRO A 156 -10.39 -1.80 -9.16
CA PRO A 156 -11.07 -0.60 -9.63
C PRO A 156 -11.85 0.09 -8.51
N GLY A 157 -12.05 1.41 -8.61
CA GLY A 157 -12.73 2.19 -7.57
C GLY A 157 -14.26 2.07 -7.59
N SER A 158 -14.88 1.46 -8.61
CA SER A 158 -16.33 1.34 -8.70
C SER A 158 -16.96 0.27 -7.79
N PRO A 159 -16.36 -0.93 -7.53
CA PRO A 159 -16.89 -1.89 -6.59
C PRO A 159 -16.82 -1.40 -5.14
N HIS A 160 -17.68 -1.98 -4.29
CA HIS A 160 -17.64 -1.74 -2.85
C HIS A 160 -16.39 -2.36 -2.20
N ASP A 161 -15.95 -1.79 -1.08
CA ASP A 161 -14.79 -2.25 -0.31
C ASP A 161 -14.86 -3.74 0.02
N ILE A 162 -16.05 -4.24 0.39
CA ILE A 162 -16.25 -5.66 0.69
C ILE A 162 -15.96 -6.57 -0.51
N THR A 163 -16.24 -6.14 -1.73
CA THR A 163 -15.98 -6.91 -2.96
C THR A 163 -14.46 -7.07 -3.17
N ALA A 164 -13.72 -5.98 -2.99
CA ALA A 164 -12.25 -6.02 -3.05
C ALA A 164 -11.66 -6.89 -1.94
N ALA A 165 -12.23 -6.82 -0.73
CA ALA A 165 -11.81 -7.66 0.39
C ALA A 165 -12.09 -9.14 0.16
N GLN A 166 -13.23 -9.50 -0.44
CA GLN A 166 -13.58 -10.87 -0.81
C GLN A 166 -12.52 -11.49 -1.75
N ALA A 167 -12.04 -10.70 -2.69
CA ALA A 167 -11.04 -11.17 -3.66
C ALA A 167 -9.68 -11.42 -3.02
N HIS A 168 -9.25 -10.61 -2.05
CA HIS A 168 -7.85 -10.57 -1.63
C HIS A 168 -7.58 -10.83 -0.15
N ALA A 169 -8.54 -10.58 0.74
CA ALA A 169 -8.28 -10.55 2.17
C ALA A 169 -9.13 -11.54 2.98
N LEU A 170 -10.45 -11.60 2.74
CA LEU A 170 -11.38 -12.32 3.62
C LEU A 170 -11.05 -13.78 3.84
N PRO A 171 -10.63 -14.60 2.84
CA PRO A 171 -10.32 -16.01 3.07
C PRO A 171 -9.20 -16.22 4.11
N ALA A 172 -8.15 -15.39 4.05
CA ALA A 172 -7.05 -15.45 5.01
C ALA A 172 -7.48 -14.95 6.40
N LEU A 173 -8.33 -13.91 6.45
CA LEU A 173 -8.85 -13.34 7.69
C LEU A 173 -9.80 -14.31 8.41
N TYR A 174 -10.63 -15.08 7.70
CA TYR A 174 -11.47 -16.14 8.30
C TYR A 174 -10.61 -17.19 9.00
N ARG A 175 -9.53 -17.63 8.33
CA ARG A 175 -8.60 -18.56 8.93
C ARG A 175 -7.91 -17.98 10.16
N ALA A 176 -7.48 -16.70 10.10
CA ALA A 176 -6.86 -16.03 11.25
C ALA A 176 -7.84 -15.92 12.42
N ALA A 177 -9.11 -15.58 12.17
CA ALA A 177 -10.15 -15.47 13.17
C ALA A 177 -10.45 -16.82 13.84
N SER A 178 -10.50 -17.92 13.09
CA SER A 178 -10.68 -19.27 13.66
C SER A 178 -9.53 -19.70 14.55
N LEU A 179 -8.36 -19.07 14.41
CA LEU A 179 -7.16 -19.30 15.21
C LEU A 179 -6.95 -18.22 16.31
N GLY A 180 -7.98 -17.42 16.60
CA GLY A 180 -7.99 -16.46 17.70
C GLY A 180 -7.53 -15.03 17.36
N LEU A 181 -7.31 -14.70 16.08
CA LEU A 181 -6.97 -13.34 15.66
C LEU A 181 -8.15 -12.71 14.87
N PRO A 182 -9.09 -12.02 15.55
CA PRO A 182 -10.24 -11.40 14.89
C PRO A 182 -9.84 -10.15 14.11
N THR A 183 -10.68 -9.78 13.14
CA THR A 183 -10.53 -8.55 12.36
C THR A 183 -11.60 -7.54 12.73
N VAL A 184 -11.22 -6.27 12.83
CA VAL A 184 -12.13 -5.13 12.99
C VAL A 184 -12.20 -4.37 11.67
N ALA A 185 -13.41 -4.00 11.23
CA ALA A 185 -13.62 -3.27 9.98
C ALA A 185 -14.77 -2.26 10.11
N ASP A 186 -14.94 -1.39 9.10
CA ASP A 186 -16.00 -0.39 9.09
C ASP A 186 -17.37 -0.98 8.67
N LYS A 187 -18.42 -0.14 8.73
CA LYS A 187 -19.78 -0.51 8.30
C LYS A 187 -19.86 -0.91 6.83
N GLY A 188 -18.88 -0.55 6.00
CA GLY A 188 -18.78 -0.95 4.59
C GLY A 188 -18.55 -2.45 4.41
N TYR A 189 -18.07 -3.14 5.44
CA TYR A 189 -17.82 -4.59 5.45
C TYR A 189 -18.96 -5.40 6.09
N THR A 190 -20.14 -4.80 6.30
CA THR A 190 -21.32 -5.54 6.79
C THR A 190 -21.61 -6.70 5.85
N GLY A 191 -21.73 -7.91 6.41
CA GLY A 191 -21.89 -9.15 5.63
C GLY A 191 -20.57 -9.83 5.24
N ALA A 192 -19.42 -9.31 5.67
CA ALA A 192 -18.12 -9.93 5.41
C ALA A 192 -17.90 -11.28 6.11
N GLY A 193 -18.81 -11.72 6.96
CA GLY A 193 -18.80 -13.06 7.54
C GLY A 193 -18.16 -13.18 8.92
N ILE A 194 -17.91 -14.44 9.31
CA ILE A 194 -17.45 -14.81 10.66
C ILE A 194 -16.05 -14.26 10.92
N GLY A 195 -15.85 -13.71 12.13
CA GLY A 195 -14.55 -13.19 12.56
C GLY A 195 -14.25 -11.75 12.14
N ILE A 196 -15.09 -11.17 11.27
CA ILE A 196 -15.00 -9.75 10.92
C ILE A 196 -15.98 -8.96 11.78
N LYS A 197 -15.46 -8.17 12.70
CA LYS A 197 -16.24 -7.36 13.63
C LYS A 197 -16.49 -5.99 13.02
N VAL A 198 -17.75 -5.69 12.73
CA VAL A 198 -18.21 -4.41 12.19
C VAL A 198 -19.23 -3.77 13.13
N PRO A 199 -19.34 -2.43 13.18
CA PRO A 199 -20.41 -1.78 13.92
C PRO A 199 -21.79 -2.12 13.32
N ASP A 200 -22.78 -2.34 14.17
CA ASP A 200 -24.15 -2.51 13.76
C ASP A 200 -24.68 -1.25 13.09
N LYS A 201 -25.54 -1.42 12.07
CA LYS A 201 -26.13 -0.32 11.30
C LYS A 201 -27.47 0.16 11.87
N ASN A 202 -28.01 -0.52 12.89
CA ASN A 202 -29.26 -0.10 13.52
C ASN A 202 -29.13 1.35 13.99
N PRO A 203 -30.03 2.27 13.59
CA PRO A 203 -29.99 3.66 14.01
C PRO A 203 -30.34 3.83 15.50
N ASP A 204 -31.09 2.91 16.08
CA ASP A 204 -31.42 2.87 17.51
C ASP A 204 -31.03 1.52 18.13
N PRO A 205 -29.74 1.31 18.38
CA PRO A 205 -29.25 0.07 18.95
C PRO A 205 -29.57 0.02 20.46
N ASP A 206 -29.79 -1.20 20.95
CA ASP A 206 -29.86 -1.44 22.40
C ASP A 206 -28.53 -1.04 23.09
N PRO A 207 -28.51 -0.88 24.44
CA PRO A 207 -27.34 -0.42 25.17
C PRO A 207 -26.08 -1.27 24.93
N ASP A 208 -26.20 -2.61 24.88
CA ASP A 208 -25.06 -3.50 24.67
C ASP A 208 -24.48 -3.35 23.26
N THR A 209 -25.36 -3.27 22.26
CA THR A 209 -24.97 -3.03 20.87
C THR A 209 -24.31 -1.64 20.71
N ARG A 210 -24.80 -0.63 21.43
CA ARG A 210 -24.20 0.71 21.45
C ARG A 210 -22.77 0.66 22.01
N TRP A 211 -22.57 0.06 23.17
CA TRP A 211 -21.23 -0.13 23.77
C TRP A 211 -20.28 -0.89 22.85
N ARG A 212 -20.77 -1.99 22.23
CA ARG A 212 -19.99 -2.76 21.26
C ARG A 212 -19.58 -1.89 20.06
N ASN A 213 -20.48 -1.07 19.52
CA ASN A 213 -20.19 -0.17 18.41
C ASN A 213 -19.14 0.88 18.78
N GLU A 214 -19.21 1.45 19.98
CA GLU A 214 -18.23 2.38 20.51
C GLU A 214 -16.85 1.72 20.63
N LEU A 215 -16.77 0.53 21.20
CA LEU A 215 -15.53 -0.24 21.32
C LEU A 215 -14.90 -0.48 19.93
N ILE A 216 -15.67 -0.98 18.98
CA ILE A 216 -15.21 -1.21 17.60
C ILE A 216 -14.71 0.11 16.97
N THR A 217 -15.40 1.21 17.21
CA THR A 217 -15.01 2.53 16.70
C THR A 217 -13.69 3.00 17.32
N CYS A 218 -13.52 2.84 18.62
CA CYS A 218 -12.25 3.16 19.31
C CYS A 218 -11.08 2.32 18.78
N MET A 219 -11.28 1.01 18.60
CA MET A 219 -10.26 0.12 18.04
C MET A 219 -9.87 0.55 16.61
N ARG A 220 -10.84 0.95 15.80
CA ARG A 220 -10.62 1.44 14.42
C ARG A 220 -9.96 2.81 14.35
N ALA A 221 -10.20 3.69 15.31
CA ALA A 221 -9.59 5.04 15.32
C ALA A 221 -8.05 4.99 15.31
N LEU A 222 -7.45 3.94 15.86
CA LEU A 222 -6.02 3.69 15.77
C LEU A 222 -5.61 3.33 14.34
N ALA A 223 -6.40 2.49 13.65
CA ALA A 223 -6.14 2.08 12.28
C ALA A 223 -6.32 3.24 11.27
N GLU A 224 -7.28 4.13 11.50
CA GLU A 224 -7.48 5.30 10.64
C GLU A 224 -6.25 6.23 10.65
N ARG A 225 -5.56 6.37 11.78
CA ARG A 225 -4.28 7.07 11.88
C ARG A 225 -3.17 6.38 11.09
N ALA A 226 -3.28 5.08 10.86
CA ALA A 226 -2.28 4.28 10.18
C ALA A 226 -2.28 4.40 8.66
N ASN A 227 -3.40 4.76 8.05
CA ASN A 227 -3.43 5.11 6.63
C ASN A 227 -2.63 6.39 6.33
N ALA A 228 -2.35 7.21 7.36
CA ALA A 228 -1.52 8.40 7.23
C ALA A 228 -0.08 8.09 6.79
N PRO A 229 0.66 7.10 7.37
CA PRO A 229 2.02 6.76 6.94
C PRO A 229 2.12 6.35 5.47
N ILE A 230 1.16 5.59 4.94
CA ILE A 230 1.13 5.23 3.51
C ILE A 230 0.89 6.47 2.65
N LYS A 231 0.01 7.38 3.06
CA LYS A 231 -0.26 8.64 2.35
C LYS A 231 0.86 9.68 2.46
N HIS A 232 1.86 9.46 3.33
CA HIS A 232 3.09 10.26 3.35
C HIS A 232 3.94 10.01 2.10
N PHE A 233 3.80 8.87 1.44
CA PHE A 233 4.38 8.64 0.12
C PHE A 233 3.57 9.46 -0.91
N LYS A 234 4.11 10.61 -1.32
CA LYS A 234 3.37 11.59 -2.11
C LYS A 234 2.76 11.06 -3.41
N PRO A 235 3.40 10.14 -4.17
CA PRO A 235 2.78 9.55 -5.35
C PRO A 235 1.44 8.86 -5.06
N LEU A 236 1.23 8.29 -3.85
CA LEU A 236 -0.03 7.64 -3.49
C LEU A 236 -1.19 8.61 -3.20
N ARG A 237 -0.94 9.92 -3.18
CA ARG A 237 -2.00 10.92 -3.11
C ARG A 237 -2.73 11.08 -4.45
N HIS A 238 -1.98 10.93 -5.55
CA HIS A 238 -2.48 10.97 -6.92
C HIS A 238 -1.49 10.26 -7.86
N VAL A 239 -1.88 9.11 -8.38
CA VAL A 239 -1.03 8.32 -9.27
C VAL A 239 -1.27 8.75 -10.71
N THR A 240 -0.23 9.21 -11.38
CA THR A 240 -0.23 9.61 -12.80
C THR A 240 0.29 8.53 -13.75
N LEU A 241 0.76 7.41 -13.17
CA LEU A 241 1.09 6.20 -13.91
C LEU A 241 -0.19 5.38 -14.21
N SER A 242 -0.02 4.23 -14.88
CA SER A 242 -1.13 3.30 -15.07
C SER A 242 -1.84 3.00 -13.74
N PRO A 243 -3.18 2.90 -13.69
CA PRO A 243 -3.91 2.52 -12.48
C PRO A 243 -3.42 1.23 -11.85
N THR A 244 -3.01 0.26 -12.65
CA THR A 244 -2.46 -1.02 -12.18
C THR A 244 -1.12 -0.87 -11.46
N ALA A 245 -0.35 0.20 -11.76
CA ALA A 245 0.90 0.49 -11.08
C ALA A 245 0.71 0.81 -9.57
N ILE A 246 -0.52 1.16 -9.15
CA ILE A 246 -0.85 1.37 -7.73
C ILE A 246 -0.43 0.17 -6.89
N THR A 247 -0.65 -1.06 -7.38
CA THR A 247 -0.24 -2.30 -6.68
C THR A 247 1.25 -2.27 -6.34
N THR A 248 2.10 -2.01 -7.34
CA THR A 248 3.56 -2.00 -7.15
C THR A 248 4.01 -0.82 -6.29
N ILE A 249 3.40 0.36 -6.49
CA ILE A 249 3.75 1.57 -5.72
C ILE A 249 3.42 1.40 -4.24
N ILE A 250 2.21 0.89 -3.92
CA ILE A 250 1.78 0.74 -2.53
C ILE A 250 2.53 -0.38 -1.82
N ALA A 251 2.83 -1.48 -2.51
CA ALA A 251 3.68 -2.55 -2.00
C ALA A 251 5.10 -2.05 -1.70
N ALA A 252 5.70 -1.28 -2.62
CA ALA A 252 7.01 -0.66 -2.41
C ALA A 252 7.00 0.35 -1.26
N ALA A 253 5.94 1.14 -1.12
CA ALA A 253 5.75 2.07 0.00
C ALA A 253 5.66 1.31 1.33
N LEU A 254 4.86 0.24 1.41
CA LEU A 254 4.73 -0.61 2.59
C LEU A 254 6.08 -1.21 2.99
N VAL A 255 6.80 -1.83 2.06
CA VAL A 255 8.14 -2.41 2.31
C VAL A 255 9.12 -1.33 2.80
N THR A 256 9.09 -0.15 2.19
CA THR A 256 9.96 0.97 2.61
C THR A 256 9.60 1.45 4.01
N LEU A 257 8.31 1.52 4.35
CA LEU A 257 7.80 1.94 5.65
C LEU A 257 8.17 0.95 6.75
N THR A 258 7.97 -0.34 6.51
CA THR A 258 8.18 -1.40 7.51
C THR A 258 9.65 -1.70 7.72
N HIS A 259 10.51 -1.51 6.72
CA HIS A 259 11.95 -1.69 6.85
C HIS A 259 12.61 -0.81 7.94
N HIS A 260 11.98 0.30 8.32
CA HIS A 260 12.46 1.16 9.42
C HIS A 260 12.14 0.62 10.81
N LYS A 261 11.11 -0.23 10.92
CA LYS A 261 10.61 -0.72 12.21
C LYS A 261 11.03 -2.15 12.51
N ASP A 262 11.33 -2.93 11.48
CA ASP A 262 11.75 -4.33 11.60
C ASP A 262 12.67 -4.62 10.40
N PRO A 263 13.99 -4.45 10.52
CA PRO A 263 14.93 -4.76 9.44
C PRO A 263 14.88 -6.26 9.16
N TRP A 264 14.50 -6.63 7.96
CA TRP A 264 14.42 -8.02 7.45
C TRP A 264 15.78 -8.71 7.43
#